data_a03b6163656878c0881a2a0d4d42e8b4
#
_entry.id   a03b6163656878c0881a2a0d4d42e8b4
#
_cell.length_a   1.000
_cell.length_b   1.000
_cell.length_c   1.000
_cell.angle_alpha   90.00
_cell.angle_beta   90.00
_cell.angle_gamma   90.00
#
_symmetry.space_group_name_H-M   'P 1'
#
loop_
_entity.id
_entity.type
_entity.pdbx_description
1 polymer ?
#
loop_
_entity_poly.entity_id
_entity_poly.type
_entity_poly.pdbx_seq_one_letter_code
_entity_poly.pdbx_strand_id
1 'polypeptide(L)'
;MEIERSLPPQSLAAARWALLAGTFVIGSGVMVVGGTLNDLTRSLNISVTQGGHLIAIAAIMMGVGAPLLASLVAGMDRRRLLTWTMVWFALGHALCAWAPSYEWLWPFRALTVLSAAVFTPQAAATVGFMSTPAHRGRAITFVFLGWSVASVMGMP
;
A
#
# COMPACT_ATOMS: atom_id res chain seq x y z
N MET A 1 6.53 -34.77 -7.28
CA MET A 1 7.97 -34.65 -6.91
C MET A 1 8.14 -33.20 -6.49
N GLU A 2 7.87 -32.93 -5.20
CA GLU A 2 7.89 -31.60 -4.58
C GLU A 2 9.33 -31.14 -4.44
N ILE A 3 9.72 -30.17 -5.25
CA ILE A 3 10.87 -29.34 -4.92
C ILE A 3 10.37 -28.28 -3.95
N GLU A 4 10.26 -28.68 -2.69
CA GLU A 4 10.13 -27.75 -1.57
C GLU A 4 11.43 -26.94 -1.49
N ARG A 5 11.50 -25.84 -2.22
CA ARG A 5 12.55 -24.84 -2.02
C ARG A 5 12.31 -24.20 -0.64
N SER A 6 12.76 -24.86 0.39
CA SER A 6 12.87 -24.27 1.71
C SER A 6 13.89 -23.13 1.62
N LEU A 7 13.39 -21.89 1.50
CA LEU A 7 14.25 -20.74 1.62
C LEU A 7 14.97 -20.83 2.98
N PRO A 8 16.27 -20.46 3.06
CA PRO A 8 16.97 -20.43 4.32
C PRO A 8 16.17 -19.60 5.34
N PRO A 9 16.10 -19.99 6.62
CA PRO A 9 15.31 -19.30 7.64
C PRO A 9 15.59 -17.80 7.71
N GLN A 10 16.82 -17.38 7.48
CA GLN A 10 17.23 -15.97 7.45
C GLN A 10 16.60 -15.20 6.28
N SER A 11 16.49 -15.79 5.10
CA SER A 11 15.86 -15.14 3.94
C SER A 11 14.35 -15.00 4.11
N LEU A 12 13.70 -15.96 4.77
CA LEU A 12 12.29 -15.91 5.10
C LEU A 12 11.99 -14.80 6.13
N ALA A 13 12.83 -14.68 7.17
CA ALA A 13 12.70 -13.60 8.15
C ALA A 13 12.88 -12.23 7.50
N ALA A 14 13.93 -12.04 6.69
CA ALA A 14 14.17 -10.80 5.97
C ALA A 14 13.00 -10.43 5.04
N ALA A 15 12.44 -11.40 4.32
CA ALA A 15 11.27 -11.16 3.46
C ALA A 15 10.04 -10.72 4.28
N ARG A 16 9.77 -11.33 5.43
CA ARG A 16 8.65 -10.94 6.31
C ARG A 16 8.80 -9.51 6.82
N TRP A 17 10.00 -9.13 7.26
CA TRP A 17 10.26 -7.76 7.71
C TRP A 17 10.18 -6.74 6.58
N ALA A 18 10.66 -7.07 5.39
CA ALA A 18 10.55 -6.22 4.22
C ALA A 18 9.07 -6.00 3.82
N LEU A 19 8.24 -7.04 3.86
CA LEU A 19 6.80 -6.95 3.57
C LEU A 19 6.07 -6.16 4.66
N LEU A 20 6.41 -6.32 5.94
CA LEU A 20 5.88 -5.52 7.03
C LEU A 20 6.24 -4.04 6.84
N ALA A 21 7.50 -3.72 6.55
CA ALA A 21 7.93 -2.36 6.28
C ALA A 21 7.20 -1.77 5.06
N GLY A 22 7.02 -2.56 4.00
CA GLY A 22 6.25 -2.16 2.82
C GLY A 22 4.79 -1.84 3.16
N THR A 23 4.10 -2.69 3.93
CA THR A 23 2.72 -2.43 4.36
C THR A 23 2.62 -1.25 5.31
N PHE A 24 3.63 -1.00 6.13
CA PHE A 24 3.71 0.20 6.96
C PHE A 24 3.81 1.47 6.10
N VAL A 25 4.72 1.50 5.13
CA VAL A 25 4.89 2.65 4.21
C VAL A 25 3.61 2.90 3.41
N ILE A 26 3.00 1.85 2.85
CA ILE A 26 1.73 1.94 2.12
C ILE A 26 0.62 2.48 3.04
N GLY A 27 0.47 1.91 4.23
CA GLY A 27 -0.53 2.35 5.21
C GLY A 27 -0.35 3.82 5.59
N SER A 28 0.88 4.23 5.91
CA SER A 28 1.20 5.63 6.25
C SER A 28 0.82 6.59 5.12
N GLY A 29 1.19 6.29 3.89
CA GLY A 29 0.86 7.15 2.75
C GLY A 29 -0.63 7.14 2.40
N VAL A 30 -1.37 6.06 2.66
CA VAL A 30 -2.84 6.06 2.51
C VAL A 30 -3.49 6.93 3.59
N MET A 31 -3.03 6.86 4.84
CA MET A 31 -3.60 7.59 5.98
C MET A 31 -3.17 9.06 6.06
N VAL A 32 -2.09 9.46 5.38
CA VAL A 32 -1.53 10.81 5.48
C VAL A 32 -2.55 11.94 5.24
N VAL A 33 -3.48 11.75 4.30
CA VAL A 33 -4.51 12.76 4.02
C VAL A 33 -5.45 12.95 5.22
N GLY A 34 -5.80 11.87 5.92
CA GLY A 34 -6.61 11.96 7.14
C GLY A 34 -5.88 12.71 8.25
N GLY A 35 -4.61 12.39 8.48
CA GLY A 35 -3.79 13.02 9.51
C GLY A 35 -3.43 14.48 9.22
N THR A 36 -3.34 14.87 7.95
CA THR A 36 -2.97 16.25 7.53
C THR A 36 -4.13 17.04 6.94
N LEU A 37 -5.37 16.61 7.13
CA LEU A 37 -6.54 17.18 6.47
C LEU A 37 -6.68 18.69 6.73
N ASN A 38 -6.48 19.13 7.97
CA ASN A 38 -6.58 20.54 8.33
C ASN A 38 -5.52 21.41 7.65
N ASP A 39 -4.29 20.91 7.59
CA ASP A 39 -3.18 21.66 6.96
C ASP A 39 -3.37 21.69 5.43
N LEU A 40 -3.84 20.58 4.87
CA LEU A 40 -4.12 20.46 3.44
C LEU A 40 -5.24 21.40 3.01
N THR A 41 -6.33 21.49 3.79
CA THR A 41 -7.45 22.40 3.49
C THR A 41 -7.02 23.85 3.57
N ARG A 42 -6.17 24.21 4.52
CA ARG A 42 -5.61 25.57 4.63
C ARG A 42 -4.64 25.90 3.50
N SER A 43 -3.70 24.99 3.20
CA SER A 43 -2.64 25.25 2.20
C SER A 43 -3.19 25.36 0.78
N LEU A 44 -4.19 24.56 0.43
CA LEU A 44 -4.83 24.57 -0.89
C LEU A 44 -6.08 25.44 -0.96
N ASN A 45 -6.47 26.08 0.16
CA ASN A 45 -7.69 26.90 0.25
C ASN A 45 -8.95 26.15 -0.23
N ILE A 46 -9.10 24.90 0.22
CA ILE A 46 -10.22 24.01 -0.14
C ILE A 46 -11.11 23.73 1.06
N SER A 47 -12.34 23.29 0.79
CA SER A 47 -13.27 22.87 1.84
C SER A 47 -12.89 21.55 2.46
N VAL A 48 -13.35 21.29 3.69
CA VAL A 48 -13.22 19.97 4.36
C VAL A 48 -13.85 18.87 3.53
N THR A 49 -14.94 19.17 2.83
CA THR A 49 -15.62 18.22 1.92
C THR A 49 -14.69 17.81 0.76
N GLN A 50 -14.00 18.76 0.14
CA GLN A 50 -13.02 18.46 -0.91
C GLN A 50 -11.85 17.62 -0.38
N GLY A 51 -11.35 17.93 0.81
CA GLY A 51 -10.37 17.09 1.49
C GLY A 51 -10.89 15.68 1.77
N GLY A 52 -12.14 15.53 2.18
CA GLY A 52 -12.82 14.24 2.35
C GLY A 52 -12.92 13.43 1.05
N HIS A 53 -13.09 14.08 -0.11
CA HIS A 53 -13.06 13.40 -1.41
C HIS A 53 -11.72 12.73 -1.70
N LEU A 54 -10.59 13.27 -1.22
CA LEU A 54 -9.28 12.64 -1.36
C LEU A 54 -9.16 11.34 -0.56
N ILE A 55 -9.89 11.23 0.55
CA ILE A 55 -9.99 10.00 1.33
C ILE A 55 -10.93 9.01 0.63
N ALA A 56 -12.09 9.49 0.18
CA ALA A 56 -13.08 8.66 -0.50
C ALA A 56 -12.54 8.06 -1.80
N ILE A 57 -11.80 8.84 -2.61
CA ILE A 57 -11.20 8.32 -3.84
C ILE A 57 -10.17 7.24 -3.56
N ALA A 58 -9.40 7.36 -2.47
CA ALA A 58 -8.47 6.31 -2.07
C ALA A 58 -9.21 5.00 -1.77
N ALA A 59 -10.32 5.05 -1.04
CA ALA A 59 -11.13 3.87 -0.74
C ALA A 59 -11.73 3.25 -2.01
N ILE A 60 -12.26 4.07 -2.91
CA ILE A 60 -12.84 3.62 -4.19
C ILE A 60 -11.76 2.97 -5.06
N MET A 61 -10.61 3.63 -5.24
CA MET A 61 -9.51 3.13 -6.06
C MET A 61 -8.92 1.83 -5.50
N MET A 62 -8.86 1.66 -4.18
CA MET A 62 -8.46 0.40 -3.57
C MET A 62 -9.53 -0.70 -3.75
N GLY A 63 -10.79 -0.38 -3.51
CA GLY A 63 -11.89 -1.35 -3.60
C GLY A 63 -12.12 -1.87 -5.02
N VAL A 64 -12.07 -1.00 -6.02
CA VAL A 64 -12.26 -1.35 -7.44
C VAL A 64 -10.95 -1.75 -8.10
N GLY A 65 -9.86 -1.05 -7.78
CA GLY A 65 -8.54 -1.29 -8.38
C GLY A 65 -7.95 -2.65 -8.03
N ALA A 66 -8.13 -3.13 -6.80
CA ALA A 66 -7.58 -4.42 -6.39
C ALA A 66 -8.08 -5.60 -7.24
N PRO A 67 -9.38 -5.84 -7.43
CA PRO A 67 -9.85 -6.93 -8.27
C PRO A 67 -9.51 -6.76 -9.75
N LEU A 68 -9.58 -5.53 -10.29
CA LEU A 68 -9.27 -5.27 -11.69
C LEU A 68 -7.78 -5.49 -12.01
N LEU A 69 -6.90 -5.03 -11.14
CA LEU A 69 -5.46 -5.16 -11.34
C LEU A 69 -4.94 -6.56 -10.99
N ALA A 70 -5.65 -7.32 -10.16
CA ALA A 70 -5.24 -8.68 -9.78
C ALA A 70 -5.02 -9.59 -10.98
N SER A 71 -5.91 -9.55 -11.97
CA SER A 71 -5.80 -10.34 -13.20
C SER A 71 -4.64 -9.89 -14.09
N LEU A 72 -4.40 -8.59 -14.18
CA LEU A 72 -3.32 -8.02 -14.99
C LEU A 72 -1.93 -8.36 -14.44
N VAL A 73 -1.79 -8.46 -13.12
CA VAL A 73 -0.50 -8.71 -12.47
C VAL A 73 -0.27 -10.19 -12.13
N ALA A 74 -1.23 -11.07 -12.41
CA ALA A 74 -1.18 -12.48 -11.99
C ALA A 74 0.04 -13.26 -12.53
N GLY A 75 0.51 -12.92 -13.74
CA GLY A 75 1.68 -13.54 -14.38
C GLY A 75 3.02 -12.89 -14.06
N MET A 76 3.05 -11.82 -13.27
CA MET A 76 4.28 -11.09 -12.97
C MET A 76 5.08 -11.75 -11.84
N ASP A 77 6.41 -11.69 -11.95
CA ASP A 77 7.30 -12.05 -10.84
C ASP A 77 7.00 -11.19 -9.62
N ARG A 78 6.72 -11.86 -8.48
CA ARG A 78 6.26 -11.19 -7.25
C ARG A 78 7.24 -10.17 -6.71
N ARG A 79 8.54 -10.47 -6.77
CA ARG A 79 9.56 -9.53 -6.29
C ARG A 79 9.59 -8.27 -7.15
N ARG A 80 9.57 -8.43 -8.48
CA ARG A 80 9.51 -7.30 -9.41
C ARG A 80 8.24 -6.49 -9.22
N LEU A 81 7.10 -7.15 -9.13
CA LEU A 81 5.81 -6.49 -8.92
C LEU A 81 5.79 -5.66 -7.65
N LEU A 82 6.17 -6.23 -6.51
CA LEU A 82 6.21 -5.52 -5.22
C LEU A 82 7.21 -4.35 -5.25
N THR A 83 8.36 -4.50 -5.91
CA THR A 83 9.33 -3.41 -6.06
C THR A 83 8.77 -2.28 -6.92
N TRP A 84 8.19 -2.61 -8.07
CA TRP A 84 7.61 -1.59 -8.96
C TRP A 84 6.42 -0.87 -8.35
N THR A 85 5.57 -1.55 -7.58
CA THR A 85 4.47 -0.90 -6.87
C THR A 85 4.98 0.07 -5.80
N MET A 86 6.09 -0.23 -5.12
CA MET A 86 6.71 0.68 -4.16
C MET A 86 7.34 1.90 -4.85
N VAL A 87 8.02 1.70 -5.98
CA VAL A 87 8.57 2.81 -6.79
C VAL A 87 7.43 3.71 -7.28
N TRP A 88 6.37 3.13 -7.84
CA TRP A 88 5.18 3.88 -8.25
C TRP A 88 4.58 4.67 -7.09
N PHE A 89 4.44 4.04 -5.91
CA PHE A 89 3.91 4.69 -4.72
C PHE A 89 4.75 5.89 -4.30
N ALA A 90 6.08 5.76 -4.31
CA ALA A 90 7.00 6.85 -3.99
C ALA A 90 6.91 8.01 -5.00
N LEU A 91 6.92 7.69 -6.31
CA LEU A 91 6.77 8.69 -7.36
C LEU A 91 5.42 9.39 -7.30
N GLY A 92 4.34 8.64 -7.05
CA GLY A 92 3.01 9.18 -6.90
C GLY A 92 2.90 10.16 -5.73
N HIS A 93 3.53 9.86 -4.58
CA HIS A 93 3.58 10.78 -3.45
C HIS A 93 4.41 12.03 -3.75
N ALA A 94 5.52 11.89 -4.48
CA ALA A 94 6.29 13.04 -4.94
C ALA A 94 5.46 13.95 -5.87
N LEU A 95 4.68 13.38 -6.77
CA LEU A 95 3.76 14.15 -7.62
C LEU A 95 2.65 14.82 -6.80
N CYS A 96 2.09 14.14 -5.79
CA CYS A 96 1.12 14.76 -4.88
C CYS A 96 1.73 15.93 -4.10
N ALA A 97 2.99 15.82 -3.67
CA ALA A 97 3.69 16.89 -2.95
C ALA A 97 3.95 18.13 -3.83
N TRP A 98 4.07 17.94 -5.14
CA TRP A 98 4.26 19.04 -6.12
C TRP A 98 2.96 19.52 -6.74
N ALA A 99 1.81 18.96 -6.38
CA ALA A 99 0.54 19.35 -6.93
C ALA A 99 0.23 20.84 -6.59
N PRO A 100 0.11 21.73 -7.60
CA PRO A 100 -0.07 23.16 -7.35
C PRO A 100 -1.49 23.51 -6.92
N SER A 101 -2.45 22.61 -7.15
CA SER A 101 -3.86 22.82 -6.81
C SER A 101 -4.58 21.48 -6.56
N TYR A 102 -5.82 21.59 -6.04
CA TYR A 102 -6.67 20.42 -5.79
C TYR A 102 -6.98 19.62 -7.06
N GLU A 103 -7.15 20.29 -8.20
CA GLU A 103 -7.46 19.68 -9.50
C GLU A 103 -6.33 18.75 -9.98
N TRP A 104 -5.09 19.03 -9.60
CA TRP A 104 -3.94 18.16 -9.86
C TRP A 104 -3.74 17.10 -8.78
N LEU A 105 -4.05 17.47 -7.54
CA LEU A 105 -3.82 16.58 -6.41
C LEU A 105 -4.70 15.32 -6.44
N TRP A 106 -6.00 15.43 -6.75
CA TRP A 106 -6.89 14.29 -6.70
C TRP A 106 -6.56 13.20 -7.76
N PRO A 107 -6.24 13.51 -9.05
CA PRO A 107 -5.85 12.46 -9.99
C PRO A 107 -4.50 11.83 -9.63
N PHE A 108 -3.53 12.62 -9.16
CA PHE A 108 -2.27 12.07 -8.67
C PHE A 108 -2.49 11.13 -7.48
N ARG A 109 -3.36 11.51 -6.57
CA ARG A 109 -3.77 10.68 -5.43
C ARG A 109 -4.42 9.37 -5.88
N ALA A 110 -5.37 9.44 -6.81
CA ALA A 110 -6.03 8.26 -7.36
C ALA A 110 -5.03 7.28 -7.97
N LEU A 111 -4.11 7.77 -8.80
CA LEU A 111 -3.06 6.95 -9.41
C LEU A 111 -2.10 6.36 -8.37
N THR A 112 -1.73 7.15 -7.36
CA THR A 112 -0.83 6.71 -6.29
C THR A 112 -1.43 5.54 -5.52
N VAL A 113 -2.70 5.63 -5.16
CA VAL A 113 -3.38 4.61 -4.35
C VAL A 113 -3.62 3.30 -5.12
N LEU A 114 -3.64 3.31 -6.45
CA LEU A 114 -3.67 2.08 -7.24
C LEU A 114 -2.48 1.16 -6.95
N SER A 115 -1.31 1.71 -6.65
CA SER A 115 -0.16 0.89 -6.24
C SER A 115 -0.41 0.20 -4.90
N ALA A 116 -1.08 0.86 -3.96
CA ALA A 116 -1.48 0.27 -2.68
C ALA A 116 -2.51 -0.86 -2.86
N ALA A 117 -3.45 -0.69 -3.83
CA ALA A 117 -4.43 -1.71 -4.20
C ALA A 117 -3.78 -2.99 -4.73
N VAL A 118 -2.62 -2.89 -5.39
CA VAL A 118 -1.84 -4.05 -5.86
C VAL A 118 -0.94 -4.57 -4.75
N PHE A 119 -0.17 -3.71 -4.08
CA PHE A 119 0.83 -4.13 -3.10
C PHE A 119 0.24 -4.95 -1.97
N THR A 120 -0.82 -4.47 -1.34
CA THR A 120 -1.38 -5.06 -0.11
C THR A 120 -1.80 -6.52 -0.28
N PRO A 121 -2.65 -6.90 -1.26
CA PRO A 121 -3.00 -8.30 -1.47
C PRO A 121 -1.83 -9.16 -1.94
N GLN A 122 -0.90 -8.60 -2.73
CA GLN A 122 0.27 -9.33 -3.19
C GLN A 122 1.29 -9.57 -2.08
N ALA A 123 1.44 -8.67 -1.13
CA ALA A 123 2.26 -8.88 0.06
C ALA A 123 1.70 -10.02 0.93
N ALA A 124 0.37 -10.02 1.16
CA ALA A 124 -0.31 -11.09 1.88
C ALA A 124 -0.17 -12.46 1.18
N ALA A 125 -0.40 -12.48 -0.14
CA ALA A 125 -0.23 -13.70 -0.94
C ALA A 125 1.22 -14.20 -0.89
N THR A 126 2.20 -13.32 -1.03
CA THR A 126 3.62 -13.66 -1.03
C THR A 126 4.04 -14.31 0.29
N VAL A 127 3.74 -13.67 1.42
CA VAL A 127 4.07 -14.24 2.73
C VAL A 127 3.29 -15.54 3.01
N GLY A 128 2.05 -15.63 2.52
CA GLY A 128 1.23 -16.83 2.62
C GLY A 128 1.85 -18.02 1.87
N PHE A 129 2.37 -17.80 0.67
CA PHE A 129 3.07 -18.85 -0.12
C PHE A 129 4.42 -19.26 0.48
N MET A 130 5.11 -18.34 1.15
CA MET A 130 6.38 -18.61 1.82
C MET A 130 6.22 -19.30 3.18
N SER A 131 4.99 -19.48 3.64
CA SER A 131 4.69 -20.01 4.96
C SER A 131 4.01 -21.38 4.88
N THR A 132 4.29 -22.27 5.83
CA THR A 132 3.57 -23.54 5.93
C THR A 132 2.08 -23.30 6.21
N PRO A 133 1.18 -24.21 5.83
CA PRO A 133 -0.26 -24.06 6.07
C PRO A 133 -0.60 -23.73 7.53
N ALA A 134 0.08 -24.35 8.49
CA ALA A 134 -0.12 -24.14 9.92
C ALA A 134 0.28 -22.72 10.40
N HIS A 135 1.21 -22.04 9.73
CA HIS A 135 1.74 -20.75 10.13
C HIS A 135 1.30 -19.59 9.20
N ARG A 136 0.57 -19.90 8.13
CA ARG A 136 0.17 -18.92 7.10
C ARG A 136 -0.60 -17.74 7.68
N GLY A 137 -1.60 -17.99 8.51
CA GLY A 137 -2.40 -16.93 9.14
C GLY A 137 -1.54 -15.99 9.98
N ARG A 138 -0.67 -16.53 10.83
CA ARG A 138 0.25 -15.73 11.65
C ARG A 138 1.20 -14.88 10.83
N ALA A 139 1.71 -15.43 9.73
CA ALA A 139 2.62 -14.70 8.85
C ALA A 139 1.92 -13.54 8.12
N ILE A 140 0.69 -13.74 7.66
CA ILE A 140 -0.13 -12.69 7.05
C ILE A 140 -0.45 -11.61 8.09
N THR A 141 -0.91 -11.98 9.29
CA THR A 141 -1.17 -11.03 10.38
C THR A 141 0.08 -10.22 10.72
N PHE A 142 1.25 -10.86 10.79
CA PHE A 142 2.51 -10.16 11.05
C PHE A 142 2.78 -9.06 10.01
N VAL A 143 2.61 -9.34 8.72
CA VAL A 143 2.81 -8.34 7.66
C VAL A 143 1.80 -7.19 7.79
N PHE A 144 0.54 -7.49 8.14
CA PHE A 144 -0.50 -6.47 8.34
C PHE A 144 -0.34 -5.63 9.63
N LEU A 145 0.52 -6.04 10.58
CA LEU A 145 0.89 -5.16 11.69
C LEU A 145 1.48 -3.84 11.20
N GLY A 146 2.19 -3.86 10.06
CA GLY A 146 2.67 -2.62 9.43
C GLY A 146 1.56 -1.63 9.15
N TRP A 147 0.45 -2.09 8.59
CA TRP A 147 -0.73 -1.25 8.35
C TRP A 147 -1.37 -0.75 9.66
N SER A 148 -1.50 -1.63 10.66
CA SER A 148 -2.08 -1.25 11.96
C SER A 148 -1.26 -0.17 12.66
N VAL A 149 0.07 -0.31 12.66
CA VAL A 149 0.98 0.71 13.21
C VAL A 149 0.86 2.02 12.44
N ALA A 150 0.83 1.97 11.11
CA ALA A 150 0.62 3.14 10.26
C ALA A 150 -0.69 3.88 10.58
N SER A 151 -1.77 3.15 10.83
CA SER A 151 -3.08 3.73 11.16
C SER A 151 -3.06 4.47 12.51
N VAL A 152 -2.31 3.95 13.50
CA VAL A 152 -2.18 4.62 14.81
C VAL A 152 -1.26 5.83 14.72
N MET A 153 -0.18 5.75 13.95
CA MET A 153 0.79 6.85 13.82
C MET A 153 0.36 7.92 12.82
N GLY A 154 -0.48 7.59 11.87
CA GLY A 154 -0.94 8.49 10.81
C GLY A 154 -2.19 9.30 11.13
N MET A 155 -2.84 9.03 12.26
CA MET A 155 -3.95 9.81 12.81
C MET A 155 -3.50 10.37 14.16
N PRO A 156 -3.09 11.64 14.23
CA PRO A 156 -2.83 12.31 15.50
C PRO A 156 -4.10 12.55 16.28
#